data_21720d8caae29d8f70e5b645e7f9055b
#
_entry.id   21720d8caae29d8f70e5b645e7f9055b
#
_cell.length_a   1.000
_cell.length_b   1.000
_cell.length_c   1.000
_cell.angle_alpha   90.00
_cell.angle_beta   90.00
_cell.angle_gamma   90.00
#
_symmetry.space_group_name_H-M   'P 1'
#
loop_
_entity.id
_entity.type
_entity.pdbx_description
1 polymer ?
#
loop_
_entity_poly.entity_id
_entity_poly.type
_entity_poly.pdbx_seq_one_letter_code
_entity_poly.pdbx_strand_id
1 'polypeptide(L)'
;MEYHNPTLRVLRILELIDANSGGLSLSEISNLLALPKGTISPILKTLAATNYVVTDGSLYKIGPHTFELGLSYASGQNALSIIRSEMRSIVSQVDEVCQMGVLVGQDVHYLLKEEGHAIISIISDVGRHLPAHVTGLGKALLSGLTDDEVRQLYAGYHFFPYTPNSIMDLDTLIAALQDIRSAGIAYESEESTAEICCVAVPLAENGQVKAAISVTTPKFRYTDEKKQQITQLLLKKRQLIEESCRIQNCRLVF
;
A
#
# COMPACT_ATOMS: atom_id res chain seq x y z
N MET A 1 -8.78 -4.18 -22.07
CA MET A 1 -9.80 -3.12 -21.82
C MET A 1 -9.28 -1.84 -22.44
N GLU A 2 -10.05 -1.16 -23.28
CA GLU A 2 -9.65 0.11 -23.88
C GLU A 2 -10.03 1.25 -22.94
N TYR A 3 -9.04 2.02 -22.48
CA TYR A 3 -9.28 3.15 -21.56
C TYR A 3 -9.68 4.41 -22.36
N HIS A 4 -10.56 5.22 -21.77
CA HIS A 4 -10.91 6.53 -22.33
C HIS A 4 -9.72 7.50 -22.18
N ASN A 5 -8.98 7.71 -23.25
CA ASN A 5 -7.73 8.48 -23.29
C ASN A 5 -7.80 9.88 -22.64
N PRO A 6 -8.86 10.70 -22.86
CA PRO A 6 -8.94 12.00 -22.19
C PRO A 6 -8.97 11.91 -20.66
N THR A 7 -9.76 10.96 -20.12
CA THR A 7 -9.82 10.74 -18.65
C THR A 7 -8.48 10.25 -18.11
N LEU A 8 -7.83 9.30 -18.81
CA LEU A 8 -6.53 8.79 -18.41
C LEU A 8 -5.46 9.90 -18.34
N ARG A 9 -5.52 10.89 -19.27
CA ARG A 9 -4.61 12.05 -19.23
C ARG A 9 -4.80 12.90 -17.98
N VAL A 10 -6.05 13.12 -17.56
CA VAL A 10 -6.35 13.87 -16.32
C VAL A 10 -5.77 13.15 -15.12
N LEU A 11 -5.99 11.84 -15.00
CA LEU A 11 -5.47 11.02 -13.89
C LEU A 11 -3.94 11.06 -13.85
N ARG A 12 -3.27 10.83 -14.99
CA ARG A 12 -1.80 10.89 -15.07
C ARG A 12 -1.21 12.26 -14.72
N ILE A 13 -1.91 13.35 -15.02
CA ILE A 13 -1.48 14.69 -14.63
C ILE A 13 -1.55 14.83 -13.10
N LEU A 14 -2.63 14.39 -12.47
CA LEU A 14 -2.79 14.44 -11.01
C LEU A 14 -1.73 13.57 -10.31
N GLU A 15 -1.54 12.34 -10.76
CA GLU A 15 -0.54 11.41 -10.23
C GLU A 15 0.90 11.97 -10.36
N LEU A 16 1.20 12.60 -11.50
CA LEU A 16 2.51 13.22 -11.72
C LEU A 16 2.75 14.40 -10.79
N ILE A 17 1.74 15.26 -10.57
CA ILE A 17 1.85 16.41 -9.66
C ILE A 17 1.99 15.91 -8.21
N ASP A 18 1.25 14.88 -7.81
CA ASP A 18 1.33 14.26 -6.48
C ASP A 18 2.73 13.71 -6.20
N ALA A 19 3.32 13.00 -7.16
CA ALA A 19 4.67 12.47 -7.05
C ALA A 19 5.76 13.54 -6.92
N ASN A 20 5.43 14.83 -7.14
CA ASN A 20 6.35 15.98 -7.13
C ASN A 20 5.85 17.06 -6.17
N SER A 21 6.02 16.86 -4.87
CA SER A 21 5.50 17.74 -3.80
C SER A 21 5.95 19.20 -3.90
N GLY A 22 7.08 19.48 -4.55
CA GLY A 22 7.55 20.84 -4.88
C GLY A 22 6.67 21.58 -5.89
N GLY A 23 5.84 20.85 -6.62
CA GLY A 23 5.05 21.33 -7.75
C GLY A 23 5.82 21.24 -9.07
N LEU A 24 5.07 21.28 -10.17
CA LEU A 24 5.61 21.21 -11.54
C LEU A 24 5.07 22.34 -12.39
N SER A 25 5.89 22.89 -13.26
CA SER A 25 5.48 23.84 -14.29
C SER A 25 4.75 23.14 -15.45
N LEU A 26 3.98 23.89 -16.24
CA LEU A 26 3.34 23.36 -17.45
C LEU A 26 4.37 22.71 -18.40
N SER A 27 5.58 23.26 -18.48
CA SER A 27 6.63 22.74 -19.34
C SER A 27 7.16 21.39 -18.86
N GLU A 28 7.39 21.25 -17.56
CA GLU A 28 7.84 19.98 -16.96
C GLU A 28 6.77 18.89 -17.11
N ILE A 29 5.49 19.19 -16.82
CA ILE A 29 4.38 18.26 -17.01
C ILE A 29 4.30 17.81 -18.49
N SER A 30 4.44 18.76 -19.42
CA SER A 30 4.43 18.48 -20.86
C SER A 30 5.56 17.53 -21.28
N ASN A 31 6.76 17.75 -20.77
CA ASN A 31 7.94 16.94 -21.08
C ASN A 31 7.82 15.53 -20.46
N LEU A 32 7.46 15.45 -19.19
CA LEU A 32 7.36 14.15 -18.45
C LEU A 32 6.27 13.25 -18.98
N LEU A 33 5.13 13.81 -19.41
CA LEU A 33 4.03 13.05 -20.00
C LEU A 33 4.15 12.86 -21.52
N ALA A 34 5.15 13.49 -22.16
CA ALA A 34 5.29 13.53 -23.60
C ALA A 34 4.00 14.00 -24.33
N LEU A 35 3.30 14.99 -23.75
CA LEU A 35 2.07 15.55 -24.30
C LEU A 35 2.24 17.04 -24.64
N PRO A 36 1.63 17.53 -25.74
CA PRO A 36 1.68 18.94 -26.11
C PRO A 36 1.10 19.85 -25.04
N LYS A 37 1.73 21.01 -24.78
CA LYS A 37 1.25 22.05 -23.85
C LYS A 37 -0.20 22.48 -24.13
N GLY A 38 -0.58 22.53 -25.41
CA GLY A 38 -1.96 22.85 -25.83
C GLY A 38 -3.00 21.82 -25.36
N THR A 39 -2.59 20.57 -25.16
CA THR A 39 -3.45 19.52 -24.59
C THR A 39 -3.54 19.61 -23.07
N ILE A 40 -2.45 19.91 -22.40
CA ILE A 40 -2.36 19.91 -20.92
C ILE A 40 -2.93 21.20 -20.34
N SER A 41 -2.70 22.35 -20.95
CA SER A 41 -3.12 23.66 -20.42
C SER A 41 -4.64 23.76 -20.14
N PRO A 42 -5.56 23.33 -21.02
CA PRO A 42 -7.00 23.33 -20.72
C PRO A 42 -7.36 22.41 -19.55
N ILE A 43 -6.68 21.26 -19.42
CA ILE A 43 -6.91 20.32 -18.30
C ILE A 43 -6.49 20.97 -16.99
N LEU A 44 -5.28 21.54 -16.91
CA LEU A 44 -4.78 22.22 -15.73
C LEU A 44 -5.65 23.42 -15.34
N LYS A 45 -6.16 24.20 -16.31
CA LYS A 45 -7.11 25.29 -16.05
C LYS A 45 -8.38 24.77 -15.40
N THR A 46 -8.93 23.67 -15.89
CA THR A 46 -10.13 23.04 -15.31
C THR A 46 -9.86 22.53 -13.90
N LEU A 47 -8.75 21.81 -13.70
CA LEU A 47 -8.36 21.28 -12.39
C LEU A 47 -8.10 22.40 -11.38
N ALA A 48 -7.53 23.54 -11.82
CA ALA A 48 -7.32 24.71 -10.97
C ALA A 48 -8.66 25.41 -10.64
N ALA A 49 -9.55 25.56 -11.60
CA ALA A 49 -10.87 26.16 -11.39
C ALA A 49 -11.75 25.31 -10.44
N THR A 50 -11.51 24.01 -10.37
CA THR A 50 -12.23 23.05 -9.52
C THR A 50 -11.46 22.69 -8.24
N ASN A 51 -10.36 23.38 -7.94
CA ASN A 51 -9.51 23.17 -6.76
C ASN A 51 -8.88 21.77 -6.60
N TYR A 52 -8.85 20.96 -7.65
CA TYR A 52 -8.05 19.72 -7.67
C TYR A 52 -6.55 20.00 -7.74
N VAL A 53 -6.19 21.12 -8.34
CA VAL A 53 -4.84 21.64 -8.43
C VAL A 53 -4.86 23.10 -7.99
N VAL A 54 -3.78 23.56 -7.38
CA VAL A 54 -3.54 24.97 -7.07
C VAL A 54 -2.28 25.45 -7.78
N THR A 55 -2.22 26.78 -8.02
CA THR A 55 -1.01 27.39 -8.62
C THR A 55 -0.25 28.19 -7.57
N ASP A 56 1.06 27.99 -7.54
CA ASP A 56 2.01 28.75 -6.72
C ASP A 56 3.04 29.35 -7.70
N GLY A 57 2.84 30.60 -8.07
CA GLY A 57 3.57 31.21 -9.17
C GLY A 57 3.30 30.50 -10.51
N SER A 58 4.33 29.87 -11.08
CA SER A 58 4.22 29.08 -12.32
C SER A 58 4.10 27.57 -12.09
N LEU A 59 4.08 27.14 -10.83
CA LEU A 59 4.03 25.72 -10.45
C LEU A 59 2.60 25.29 -10.14
N TYR A 60 2.26 24.07 -10.55
CA TYR A 60 1.03 23.38 -10.22
C TYR A 60 1.28 22.40 -9.09
N LYS A 61 0.46 22.43 -8.04
CA LYS A 61 0.49 21.55 -6.87
C LYS A 61 -0.88 20.92 -6.67
N ILE A 62 -0.95 19.79 -5.96
CA ILE A 62 -2.23 19.17 -5.57
C ILE A 62 -3.07 20.17 -4.75
N GLY A 63 -4.33 20.28 -5.07
CA GLY A 63 -5.28 21.21 -4.48
C GLY A 63 -6.14 20.58 -3.38
N PRO A 64 -6.83 21.40 -2.55
CA PRO A 64 -7.58 20.95 -1.37
C PRO A 64 -8.75 20.02 -1.69
N HIS A 65 -9.33 20.08 -2.88
CA HIS A 65 -10.46 19.20 -3.24
C HIS A 65 -10.08 17.71 -3.31
N THR A 66 -8.81 17.39 -3.60
CA THR A 66 -8.30 16.00 -3.53
C THR A 66 -8.30 15.49 -2.09
N PHE A 67 -7.98 16.36 -1.10
CA PHE A 67 -8.06 16.02 0.32
C PHE A 67 -9.52 15.77 0.77
N GLU A 68 -10.49 16.57 0.31
CA GLU A 68 -11.91 16.36 0.60
C GLU A 68 -12.40 15.01 0.08
N LEU A 69 -11.98 14.61 -1.13
CA LEU A 69 -12.29 13.29 -1.67
C LEU A 69 -11.64 12.18 -0.83
N GLY A 70 -10.39 12.37 -0.43
CA GLY A 70 -9.69 11.44 0.45
C GLY A 70 -10.37 11.31 1.82
N LEU A 71 -10.85 12.41 2.40
CA LEU A 71 -11.65 12.39 3.64
C LEU A 71 -12.96 11.64 3.47
N SER A 72 -13.67 11.83 2.36
CA SER A 72 -14.90 11.10 2.06
C SER A 72 -14.66 9.61 1.94
N TYR A 73 -13.56 9.21 1.32
CA TYR A 73 -13.10 7.83 1.29
C TYR A 73 -12.81 7.30 2.70
N ALA A 74 -12.04 8.04 3.50
CA ALA A 74 -11.66 7.63 4.86
C ALA A 74 -12.86 7.64 5.84
N SER A 75 -13.77 8.60 5.75
CA SER A 75 -14.92 8.74 6.67
C SER A 75 -16.06 7.78 6.37
N GLY A 76 -16.20 7.32 5.12
CA GLY A 76 -17.15 6.29 4.73
C GLY A 76 -16.82 4.90 5.23
N GLN A 77 -15.64 4.71 5.86
CA GLN A 77 -15.12 3.39 6.20
C GLN A 77 -14.89 3.24 7.71
N ASN A 78 -15.92 2.81 8.45
CA ASN A 78 -15.77 2.42 9.85
C ASN A 78 -14.65 1.36 10.04
N ALA A 79 -14.40 0.52 9.04
CA ALA A 79 -13.34 -0.48 9.05
C ALA A 79 -11.94 0.14 9.21
N LEU A 80 -11.63 1.25 8.53
CA LEU A 80 -10.33 1.93 8.68
C LEU A 80 -10.10 2.44 10.11
N SER A 81 -11.14 2.94 10.78
CA SER A 81 -11.03 3.41 12.17
C SER A 81 -10.79 2.27 13.15
N ILE A 82 -11.46 1.12 12.95
CA ILE A 82 -11.23 -0.10 13.74
C ILE A 82 -9.79 -0.59 13.54
N ILE A 83 -9.35 -0.74 12.29
CA ILE A 83 -8.00 -1.20 11.96
C ILE A 83 -6.97 -0.26 12.57
N ARG A 84 -7.12 1.05 12.40
CA ARG A 84 -6.18 2.06 12.96
C ARG A 84 -6.09 1.98 14.47
N SER A 85 -7.22 1.79 15.18
CA SER A 85 -7.23 1.62 16.63
C SER A 85 -6.41 0.39 17.06
N GLU A 86 -6.58 -0.73 16.37
CA GLU A 86 -5.82 -1.94 16.67
C GLU A 86 -4.34 -1.82 16.26
N MET A 87 -4.01 -1.11 15.18
CA MET A 87 -2.63 -0.80 14.80
C MET A 87 -1.92 0.04 15.90
N ARG A 88 -2.57 1.06 16.45
CA ARG A 88 -2.04 1.83 17.59
C ARG A 88 -1.78 0.95 18.80
N SER A 89 -2.72 0.03 19.08
CA SER A 89 -2.53 -0.95 20.15
C SER A 89 -1.37 -1.92 19.88
N ILE A 90 -1.10 -2.29 18.63
CA ILE A 90 0.08 -3.06 18.25
C ILE A 90 1.34 -2.24 18.52
N VAL A 91 1.42 -1.03 17.99
CA VAL A 91 2.58 -0.14 18.12
C VAL A 91 2.91 0.12 19.61
N SER A 92 1.90 0.36 20.45
CA SER A 92 2.11 0.58 21.89
C SER A 92 2.73 -0.61 22.64
N GLN A 93 2.61 -1.84 22.09
CA GLN A 93 3.12 -3.06 22.69
C GLN A 93 4.50 -3.46 22.16
N VAL A 94 4.79 -3.17 20.88
CA VAL A 94 6.03 -3.62 20.24
C VAL A 94 6.99 -2.50 19.89
N ASP A 95 6.55 -1.24 19.94
CA ASP A 95 7.31 -0.03 19.58
C ASP A 95 8.01 -0.12 18.21
N GLU A 96 7.28 -0.69 17.22
CA GLU A 96 7.72 -0.83 15.84
C GLU A 96 6.66 -0.26 14.90
N VAL A 97 7.02 -0.04 13.63
CA VAL A 97 6.10 0.52 12.63
C VAL A 97 5.04 -0.51 12.25
N CYS A 98 3.77 -0.12 12.35
CA CYS A 98 2.64 -0.92 11.88
C CYS A 98 2.00 -0.27 10.66
N GLN A 99 1.76 -1.06 9.61
CA GLN A 99 1.19 -0.59 8.36
C GLN A 99 0.01 -1.44 7.92
N MET A 100 -0.88 -0.83 7.15
CA MET A 100 -2.00 -1.50 6.49
C MET A 100 -2.01 -1.13 5.02
N GLY A 101 -2.31 -2.11 4.17
CA GLY A 101 -2.42 -1.89 2.73
C GLY A 101 -3.36 -2.86 2.05
N VAL A 102 -3.58 -2.58 0.77
CA VAL A 102 -4.43 -3.36 -0.13
C VAL A 102 -3.66 -3.72 -1.40
N LEU A 103 -4.11 -4.77 -2.09
CA LEU A 103 -3.54 -5.20 -3.35
C LEU A 103 -4.19 -4.45 -4.52
N VAL A 104 -3.38 -3.78 -5.33
CA VAL A 104 -3.82 -3.15 -6.58
C VAL A 104 -2.89 -3.62 -7.71
N GLY A 105 -3.39 -4.47 -8.58
CA GLY A 105 -2.53 -5.16 -9.54
C GLY A 105 -1.46 -5.99 -8.81
N GLN A 106 -0.20 -5.77 -9.14
CA GLN A 106 0.97 -6.48 -8.58
C GLN A 106 1.61 -5.72 -7.40
N ASP A 107 1.00 -4.60 -6.96
CA ASP A 107 1.55 -3.72 -5.94
C ASP A 107 0.68 -3.65 -4.68
N VAL A 108 1.34 -3.41 -3.55
CA VAL A 108 0.71 -3.02 -2.30
C VAL A 108 0.53 -1.51 -2.29
N HIS A 109 -0.69 -1.04 -2.11
CA HIS A 109 -0.98 0.36 -1.82
C HIS A 109 -1.14 0.55 -0.31
N TYR A 110 -0.29 1.40 0.28
CA TYR A 110 -0.27 1.66 1.72
C TYR A 110 -1.32 2.70 2.09
N LEU A 111 -2.29 2.32 2.92
CA LEU A 111 -3.42 3.17 3.33
C LEU A 111 -3.28 3.74 4.74
N LEU A 112 -2.68 2.99 5.67
CA LEU A 112 -2.45 3.41 7.04
C LEU A 112 -1.03 3.09 7.48
N LYS A 113 -0.48 3.98 8.33
CA LYS A 113 0.79 3.81 9.01
C LYS A 113 0.66 4.36 10.42
N GLU A 114 1.11 3.60 11.41
CA GLU A 114 1.26 4.03 12.79
C GLU A 114 2.71 3.74 13.20
N GLU A 115 3.36 4.69 13.86
CA GLU A 115 4.78 4.63 14.21
C GLU A 115 4.95 4.64 15.73
N GLY A 116 5.97 3.91 16.21
CA GLY A 116 6.43 3.96 17.59
C GLY A 116 7.33 5.17 17.85
N HIS A 117 7.98 5.17 19.02
CA HIS A 117 8.92 6.22 19.40
C HIS A 117 10.26 6.09 18.68
N ALA A 118 10.62 4.90 18.24
CA ALA A 118 11.86 4.65 17.53
C ALA A 118 11.76 5.17 16.09
N ILE A 119 12.54 6.20 15.77
CA ILE A 119 12.62 6.75 14.42
C ILE A 119 13.28 5.72 13.51
N ILE A 120 12.50 5.12 12.61
CA ILE A 120 12.97 4.22 11.57
C ILE A 120 12.56 4.83 10.24
N SER A 121 13.54 5.10 9.39
CA SER A 121 13.25 5.48 8.01
C SER A 121 12.96 4.22 7.19
N ILE A 122 11.72 4.01 6.83
CA ILE A 122 11.30 2.95 5.91
C ILE A 122 10.81 3.57 4.61
N ILE A 123 11.00 2.87 3.50
CA ILE A 123 10.61 3.36 2.15
C ILE A 123 9.10 3.38 1.93
N SER A 124 8.36 2.58 2.71
CA SER A 124 6.90 2.50 2.63
C SER A 124 6.25 3.61 3.44
N ASP A 125 5.33 4.34 2.83
CA ASP A 125 4.54 5.40 3.46
C ASP A 125 3.11 5.42 2.91
N VAL A 126 2.19 6.09 3.59
CA VAL A 126 0.81 6.26 3.11
C VAL A 126 0.80 6.94 1.75
N GLY A 127 0.02 6.38 0.82
CA GLY A 127 -0.04 6.83 -0.58
C GLY A 127 1.07 6.28 -1.48
N ARG A 128 2.07 5.60 -0.94
CA ARG A 128 3.08 4.90 -1.75
C ARG A 128 2.64 3.49 -2.09
N HIS A 129 3.30 2.92 -3.09
CA HIS A 129 3.11 1.52 -3.49
C HIS A 129 4.46 0.82 -3.65
N LEU A 130 4.49 -0.47 -3.32
CA LEU A 130 5.65 -1.35 -3.46
C LEU A 130 5.22 -2.68 -4.06
N PRO A 131 6.11 -3.37 -4.79
CA PRO A 131 5.80 -4.67 -5.37
C PRO A 131 5.40 -5.70 -4.32
N ALA A 132 4.26 -6.37 -4.53
CA ALA A 132 3.69 -7.27 -3.55
C ALA A 132 4.55 -8.52 -3.30
N HIS A 133 5.27 -9.02 -4.32
CA HIS A 133 6.06 -10.25 -4.22
C HIS A 133 7.27 -10.17 -3.27
N VAL A 134 7.80 -8.96 -2.99
CA VAL A 134 8.96 -8.75 -2.11
C VAL A 134 8.61 -8.15 -0.75
N THR A 135 7.33 -7.90 -0.46
CA THR A 135 6.91 -7.32 0.82
C THR A 135 6.12 -8.33 1.65
N GLY A 136 6.31 -8.34 2.97
CA GLY A 136 5.53 -9.21 3.86
C GLY A 136 4.04 -8.93 3.74
N LEU A 137 3.66 -7.65 3.69
CA LEU A 137 2.28 -7.20 3.52
C LEU A 137 1.72 -7.65 2.17
N GLY A 138 2.50 -7.54 1.09
CA GLY A 138 2.10 -7.98 -0.25
C GLY A 138 1.92 -9.49 -0.35
N LYS A 139 2.83 -10.28 0.21
CA LYS A 139 2.69 -11.74 0.26
C LYS A 139 1.45 -12.16 1.08
N ALA A 140 1.15 -11.47 2.19
CA ALA A 140 -0.08 -11.70 2.93
C ALA A 140 -1.34 -11.39 2.11
N LEU A 141 -1.34 -10.34 1.30
CA LEU A 141 -2.43 -10.01 0.37
C LEU A 141 -2.56 -11.05 -0.75
N LEU A 142 -1.45 -11.39 -1.40
CA LEU A 142 -1.39 -12.37 -2.49
C LEU A 142 -1.83 -13.78 -2.03
N SER A 143 -1.67 -14.11 -0.74
CA SER A 143 -2.11 -15.40 -0.20
C SER A 143 -3.63 -15.61 -0.30
N GLY A 144 -4.41 -14.53 -0.48
CA GLY A 144 -5.85 -14.58 -0.71
C GLY A 144 -6.25 -15.01 -2.12
N LEU A 145 -5.31 -15.07 -3.05
CA LEU A 145 -5.52 -15.53 -4.43
C LEU A 145 -5.19 -17.02 -4.55
N THR A 146 -5.81 -17.68 -5.51
CA THR A 146 -5.41 -19.05 -5.92
C THR A 146 -4.09 -19.02 -6.69
N ASP A 147 -3.42 -20.16 -6.82
CA ASP A 147 -2.15 -20.24 -7.60
C ASP A 147 -2.39 -19.83 -9.07
N ASP A 148 -3.53 -20.19 -9.66
CA ASP A 148 -3.87 -19.80 -11.04
C ASP A 148 -4.09 -18.29 -11.18
N GLU A 149 -4.77 -17.66 -10.22
CA GLU A 149 -4.93 -16.19 -10.21
C GLU A 149 -3.59 -15.48 -10.04
N VAL A 150 -2.68 -16.00 -9.21
CA VAL A 150 -1.31 -15.46 -9.08
C VAL A 150 -0.54 -15.64 -10.38
N ARG A 151 -0.61 -16.80 -11.04
CA ARG A 151 0.02 -17.02 -12.34
C ARG A 151 -0.53 -16.07 -13.41
N GLN A 152 -1.81 -15.82 -13.42
CA GLN A 152 -2.43 -14.87 -14.35
C GLN A 152 -2.01 -13.43 -14.03
N LEU A 153 -1.99 -13.05 -12.75
CA LEU A 153 -1.60 -11.71 -12.30
C LEU A 153 -0.15 -11.37 -12.69
N TYR A 154 0.76 -12.34 -12.55
CA TYR A 154 2.19 -12.18 -12.85
C TYR A 154 2.58 -12.64 -14.27
N ALA A 155 1.61 -12.90 -15.16
CA ALA A 155 1.92 -13.28 -16.54
C ALA A 155 2.70 -12.17 -17.25
N GLY A 156 3.93 -12.50 -17.68
CA GLY A 156 4.83 -11.53 -18.32
C GLY A 156 5.47 -10.51 -17.38
N TYR A 157 5.31 -10.67 -16.06
CA TYR A 157 5.96 -9.81 -15.08
C TYR A 157 7.48 -10.04 -15.07
N HIS A 158 8.23 -8.96 -15.03
CA HIS A 158 9.69 -9.00 -14.88
C HIS A 158 10.06 -8.81 -13.42
N PHE A 159 10.52 -9.87 -12.75
CA PHE A 159 11.00 -9.81 -11.37
C PHE A 159 12.30 -9.02 -11.30
N PHE A 160 12.35 -8.02 -10.45
CA PHE A 160 13.52 -7.16 -10.25
C PHE A 160 14.16 -7.44 -8.88
N PRO A 161 15.50 -7.60 -8.78
CA PRO A 161 16.18 -7.82 -7.52
C PRO A 161 16.33 -6.50 -6.74
N TYR A 162 15.57 -6.32 -5.69
CA TYR A 162 15.69 -5.19 -4.75
C TYR A 162 16.83 -5.44 -3.75
N THR A 163 17.01 -6.70 -3.38
CA THR A 163 18.07 -7.20 -2.52
C THR A 163 18.50 -8.58 -3.01
N PRO A 164 19.60 -9.16 -2.47
CA PRO A 164 19.96 -10.55 -2.76
C PRO A 164 18.91 -11.59 -2.32
N ASN A 165 18.00 -11.22 -1.41
CA ASN A 165 16.98 -12.11 -0.87
C ASN A 165 15.61 -11.96 -1.59
N SER A 166 15.49 -11.06 -2.56
CA SER A 166 14.25 -10.86 -3.30
C SER A 166 13.78 -12.13 -3.98
N ILE A 167 12.47 -12.39 -3.95
CA ILE A 167 11.85 -13.45 -4.76
C ILE A 167 11.96 -13.07 -6.24
N MET A 168 12.59 -13.93 -7.03
CA MET A 168 12.97 -13.64 -8.42
C MET A 168 12.20 -14.43 -9.47
N ASP A 169 11.29 -15.31 -9.04
CA ASP A 169 10.49 -16.12 -9.96
C ASP A 169 9.11 -16.46 -9.36
N LEU A 170 8.22 -16.85 -10.26
CA LEU A 170 6.83 -17.11 -9.92
C LEU A 170 6.63 -18.39 -9.11
N ASP A 171 7.41 -19.43 -9.35
CA ASP A 171 7.24 -20.71 -8.64
C ASP A 171 7.71 -20.57 -7.19
N THR A 172 8.80 -19.86 -6.93
CA THR A 172 9.25 -19.49 -5.58
C THR A 172 8.19 -18.63 -4.87
N LEU A 173 7.57 -17.66 -5.56
CA LEU A 173 6.49 -16.87 -5.00
C LEU A 173 5.30 -17.76 -4.60
N ILE A 174 4.84 -18.64 -5.50
CA ILE A 174 3.71 -19.53 -5.24
C ILE A 174 3.99 -20.46 -4.05
N ALA A 175 5.19 -21.04 -3.95
CA ALA A 175 5.57 -21.87 -2.82
C ALA A 175 5.48 -21.08 -1.50
N ALA A 176 6.02 -19.86 -1.46
CA ALA A 176 5.91 -19.00 -0.28
C ALA A 176 4.45 -18.67 0.08
N LEU A 177 3.58 -18.45 -0.93
CA LEU A 177 2.16 -18.18 -0.69
C LEU A 177 1.40 -19.41 -0.16
N GLN A 178 1.76 -20.63 -0.56
CA GLN A 178 1.20 -21.88 -0.02
C GLN A 178 1.52 -22.02 1.48
N ASP A 179 2.76 -21.71 1.88
CA ASP A 179 3.15 -21.69 3.29
C ASP A 179 2.36 -20.65 4.08
N ILE A 180 2.18 -19.45 3.53
CA ILE A 180 1.42 -18.37 4.16
C ILE A 180 -0.07 -18.74 4.32
N ARG A 181 -0.68 -19.36 3.31
CA ARG A 181 -2.07 -19.85 3.41
C ARG A 181 -2.24 -20.87 4.52
N SER A 182 -1.28 -21.76 4.68
CA SER A 182 -1.27 -22.77 5.72
C SER A 182 -1.08 -22.16 7.12
N ALA A 183 -0.14 -21.23 7.26
CA ALA A 183 0.22 -20.63 8.54
C ALA A 183 -0.67 -19.44 8.93
N GLY A 184 -1.34 -18.80 7.97
CA GLY A 184 -2.14 -17.58 8.17
C GLY A 184 -1.32 -16.32 8.43
N ILE A 185 0.01 -16.37 8.18
CA ILE A 185 0.95 -15.30 8.46
C ILE A 185 2.10 -15.30 7.44
N ALA A 186 2.54 -14.13 7.05
CA ALA A 186 3.66 -13.92 6.15
C ALA A 186 4.88 -13.37 6.89
N TYR A 187 6.04 -13.89 6.56
CA TYR A 187 7.33 -13.35 7.00
C TYR A 187 8.09 -12.83 5.78
N GLU A 188 8.79 -11.74 5.97
CA GLU A 188 9.70 -11.15 4.98
C GLU A 188 11.01 -10.81 5.70
N SER A 189 12.11 -11.18 5.11
CA SER A 189 13.44 -10.95 5.66
C SER A 189 14.36 -10.37 4.60
N GLU A 190 14.48 -9.04 4.61
CA GLU A 190 15.39 -8.31 3.71
C GLU A 190 15.10 -8.54 2.22
N GLU A 191 13.86 -8.82 1.83
CA GLU A 191 13.50 -9.06 0.43
C GLU A 191 13.26 -7.74 -0.33
N SER A 192 12.60 -6.77 0.30
CA SER A 192 12.33 -5.44 -0.28
C SER A 192 13.41 -4.42 0.05
N THR A 193 13.98 -4.51 1.24
CA THR A 193 14.95 -3.55 1.77
C THR A 193 15.93 -4.29 2.68
N ALA A 194 17.23 -4.09 2.46
CA ALA A 194 18.27 -4.65 3.34
C ALA A 194 18.08 -4.17 4.79
N GLU A 195 18.44 -5.01 5.76
CA GLU A 195 18.35 -4.73 7.20
C GLU A 195 16.92 -4.50 7.72
N ILE A 196 15.89 -4.85 6.97
CA ILE A 196 14.48 -4.74 7.35
C ILE A 196 13.82 -6.12 7.32
N CYS A 197 13.06 -6.44 8.38
CA CYS A 197 12.22 -7.63 8.47
C CYS A 197 10.76 -7.24 8.70
N CYS A 198 9.85 -8.05 8.21
CA CYS A 198 8.42 -7.78 8.33
C CYS A 198 7.64 -9.05 8.68
N VAL A 199 6.63 -8.88 9.52
CA VAL A 199 5.61 -9.91 9.81
C VAL A 199 4.26 -9.33 9.42
N ALA A 200 3.46 -10.08 8.66
CA ALA A 200 2.18 -9.60 8.17
C ALA A 200 1.08 -10.67 8.27
N VAL A 201 -0.16 -10.23 8.47
CA VAL A 201 -1.35 -11.08 8.44
C VAL A 201 -2.38 -10.53 7.46
N PRO A 202 -3.04 -11.39 6.66
CA PRO A 202 -4.16 -10.97 5.83
C PRO A 202 -5.39 -10.67 6.70
N LEU A 203 -6.20 -9.72 6.29
CA LEU A 203 -7.52 -9.41 6.83
C LEU A 203 -8.57 -9.86 5.81
N ALA A 204 -9.46 -10.76 6.24
CA ALA A 204 -10.45 -11.36 5.36
C ALA A 204 -11.88 -10.97 5.74
N GLU A 205 -12.73 -10.82 4.73
CA GLU A 205 -14.18 -10.74 4.86
C GLU A 205 -14.81 -11.88 4.05
N ASN A 206 -15.66 -12.68 4.70
CA ASN A 206 -16.32 -13.83 4.06
C ASN A 206 -15.34 -14.77 3.33
N GLY A 207 -14.16 -15.01 3.92
CA GLY A 207 -13.12 -15.86 3.36
C GLY A 207 -12.29 -15.24 2.25
N GLN A 208 -12.54 -13.99 1.86
CA GLN A 208 -11.76 -13.25 0.87
C GLN A 208 -10.84 -12.23 1.54
N VAL A 209 -9.55 -12.30 1.27
CA VAL A 209 -8.58 -11.30 1.72
C VAL A 209 -8.88 -9.96 1.04
N LYS A 210 -9.06 -8.92 1.83
CA LYS A 210 -9.38 -7.56 1.37
C LYS A 210 -8.29 -6.57 1.69
N ALA A 211 -7.55 -6.81 2.76
CA ALA A 211 -6.46 -5.97 3.22
C ALA A 211 -5.42 -6.84 3.93
N ALA A 212 -4.32 -6.25 4.36
CA ALA A 212 -3.38 -6.87 5.28
C ALA A 212 -2.82 -5.83 6.25
N ILE A 213 -2.38 -6.27 7.43
CA ILE A 213 -1.61 -5.45 8.37
C ILE A 213 -0.25 -6.09 8.60
N SER A 214 0.76 -5.27 8.84
CA SER A 214 2.13 -5.72 9.07
C SER A 214 2.81 -4.93 10.17
N VAL A 215 3.81 -5.56 10.79
CA VAL A 215 4.80 -4.90 11.66
C VAL A 215 6.15 -5.02 10.98
N THR A 216 6.80 -3.88 10.79
CA THR A 216 8.13 -3.76 10.18
C THR A 216 9.14 -3.43 11.25
N THR A 217 10.23 -4.18 11.30
CA THR A 217 11.26 -4.13 12.34
C THR A 217 12.64 -4.14 11.71
N PRO A 218 13.60 -3.28 12.13
CA PRO A 218 14.99 -3.41 11.74
C PRO A 218 15.57 -4.76 12.17
N LYS A 219 16.40 -5.36 11.33
CA LYS A 219 16.98 -6.69 11.56
C LYS A 219 17.68 -6.81 12.91
N PHE A 220 18.43 -5.79 13.33
CA PHE A 220 19.16 -5.81 14.60
C PHE A 220 18.25 -5.85 15.85
N ARG A 221 16.94 -5.54 15.72
CA ARG A 221 15.91 -5.68 16.77
C ARG A 221 15.02 -6.91 16.56
N TYR A 222 15.11 -7.58 15.44
CA TYR A 222 14.25 -8.70 15.05
C TYR A 222 14.80 -10.01 15.61
N THR A 223 14.80 -10.16 16.97
CA THR A 223 15.15 -11.41 17.65
C THR A 223 14.04 -12.45 17.52
N ASP A 224 14.33 -13.72 17.84
CA ASP A 224 13.31 -14.78 17.82
C ASP A 224 12.16 -14.49 18.78
N GLU A 225 12.46 -13.92 19.97
CA GLU A 225 11.45 -13.51 20.94
C GLU A 225 10.57 -12.38 20.38
N LYS A 226 11.19 -11.38 19.74
CA LYS A 226 10.47 -10.27 19.12
C LYS A 226 9.59 -10.76 17.97
N LYS A 227 10.11 -11.66 17.13
CA LYS A 227 9.36 -12.33 16.07
C LYS A 227 8.14 -13.06 16.61
N GLN A 228 8.30 -13.86 17.67
CA GLN A 228 7.20 -14.58 18.30
C GLN A 228 6.16 -13.63 18.90
N GLN A 229 6.61 -12.57 19.60
CA GLN A 229 5.73 -11.55 20.17
C GLN A 229 4.86 -10.90 19.09
N ILE A 230 5.49 -10.43 18.00
CA ILE A 230 4.80 -9.79 16.88
C ILE A 230 3.82 -10.77 16.22
N THR A 231 4.25 -12.00 15.98
CA THR A 231 3.43 -13.06 15.39
C THR A 231 2.13 -13.30 16.18
N GLN A 232 2.26 -13.56 17.48
CA GLN A 232 1.10 -13.81 18.35
C GLN A 232 0.17 -12.59 18.42
N LEU A 233 0.75 -11.40 18.50
CA LEU A 233 0.00 -10.16 18.56
C LEU A 233 -0.78 -9.92 17.26
N LEU A 234 -0.16 -10.05 16.11
CA LEU A 234 -0.82 -9.87 14.81
C LEU A 234 -1.94 -10.88 14.59
N LEU A 235 -1.74 -12.15 14.90
CA LEU A 235 -2.79 -13.17 14.79
C LEU A 235 -4.00 -12.87 15.69
N LYS A 236 -3.75 -12.44 16.93
CA LYS A 236 -4.81 -12.01 17.85
C LYS A 236 -5.55 -10.78 17.33
N LYS A 237 -4.81 -9.77 16.84
CA LYS A 237 -5.39 -8.52 16.34
C LYS A 237 -6.17 -8.71 15.04
N ARG A 238 -5.72 -9.59 14.16
CA ARG A 238 -6.49 -10.02 13.00
C ARG A 238 -7.88 -10.49 13.41
N GLN A 239 -7.99 -11.42 14.36
CA GLN A 239 -9.28 -11.95 14.83
C GLN A 239 -10.17 -10.84 15.39
N LEU A 240 -9.62 -9.94 16.22
CA LEU A 240 -10.36 -8.81 16.79
C LEU A 240 -10.88 -7.85 15.72
N ILE A 241 -10.07 -7.52 14.73
CA ILE A 241 -10.47 -6.65 13.61
C ILE A 241 -11.59 -7.28 12.80
N GLU A 242 -11.42 -8.54 12.37
CA GLU A 242 -12.41 -9.25 11.55
C GLU A 242 -13.73 -9.41 12.31
N GLU A 243 -13.68 -9.73 13.59
CA GLU A 243 -14.88 -9.86 14.44
C GLU A 243 -15.56 -8.51 14.68
N SER A 244 -14.81 -7.45 14.99
CA SER A 244 -15.34 -6.10 15.19
C SER A 244 -16.02 -5.58 13.93
N CYS A 245 -15.41 -5.80 12.75
CA CYS A 245 -16.02 -5.44 11.48
C CYS A 245 -17.33 -6.22 11.25
N ARG A 246 -17.37 -7.51 11.55
CA ARG A 246 -18.57 -8.34 11.44
C ARG A 246 -19.69 -7.86 12.36
N ILE A 247 -19.38 -7.57 13.64
CA ILE A 247 -20.38 -7.12 14.63
C ILE A 247 -20.94 -5.74 14.26
N GLN A 248 -20.08 -4.83 13.80
CA GLN A 248 -20.50 -3.48 13.42
C GLN A 248 -21.03 -3.39 11.98
N ASN A 249 -21.15 -4.51 11.28
CA ASN A 249 -21.55 -4.58 9.87
C ASN A 249 -20.72 -3.65 8.96
N CYS A 250 -19.44 -3.51 9.29
CA CYS A 250 -18.47 -2.75 8.50
C CYS A 250 -17.88 -3.65 7.42
N ARG A 251 -17.89 -3.21 6.18
CA ARG A 251 -17.27 -3.94 5.08
C ARG A 251 -15.80 -3.56 4.93
N LEU A 252 -14.94 -4.56 4.69
CA LEU A 252 -13.55 -4.36 4.29
C LEU A 252 -13.47 -4.04 2.78
N VAL A 253 -14.00 -2.89 2.40
CA VAL A 253 -13.96 -2.39 1.01
C VAL A 253 -13.03 -1.19 1.00
N PHE A 254 -11.94 -1.25 0.22
CA PHE A 254 -10.92 -0.23 0.15
C PHE A 254 -10.59 0.11 -1.30
#